data_b6558f7d556310d0ea9c8130a8111254
#
_entry.id   b6558f7d556310d0ea9c8130a8111254
#
_cell.length_a   1.000
_cell.length_b   1.000
_cell.length_c   1.000
_cell.angle_alpha   90.00
_cell.angle_beta   90.00
_cell.angle_gamma   90.00
#
_symmetry.space_group_name_H-M   'P 1'
#
loop_
_entity.id
_entity.type
_entity.pdbx_description
1 polymer ?
#
loop_
_entity_poly.entity_id
_entity_poly.type
_entity_poly.pdbx_seq_one_letter_code
_entity_poly.pdbx_strand_id
1 'polypeptide(L)'
;MSRLFLEPERVLEAHTGEELHELFAQIEQAMRDGRYAAGFFSYECGEVFEPKVKAASGASKHPLAWFGIYERAYRFDHRIGVFLDGDPPGLAAANLAESGMQAERSGRVELAATLKEREYADKVHRIHEWIRAGDVYQLNLTFTLRGRVNERLSTVYARCRDRQPVDYGALIHWRNGRRILCFSPELFFRIDEAGPVEGGFGRLITTQPMKGTAPRGCTTTNDREMAEWLRNDEKNRSENLMIVDLIRNDLGRLCEFGSVQVENLFAVQRYPTLWQMTSTVTGRLRADVDHYDVFRALFPCGSVTGAPKIRAMQLLGRVENEPRGVYTGAIGFFSRERTVFNVAIRTLDLDGENATMGVGSGIVIDSTAEKEFGECQLKAEFLNGAEEPFSLVESLLWVDGYPLMELHIDRLADSADYFDFQFDRDEVRGALFEAAAAFPHGEARKVRLLLDRQGRILVENEAVASTTSATVEAPERVCVAKERTDPRDRFLYHKTTYRPLYANALKTAIEAGFADVLFLNTLGEVTEAAIHNVFVEKGGHWITPPVSCGLLPGVYRRHLLETRSNIEERSLKLDDLRDADAIYLTNAVRGVRRVILDEASAMR
;
A
#
# COMPACT_ATOMS: atom_id res chain seq x y z
N MET A 1 7.78 -1.34 -15.35
CA MET A 1 7.79 -2.21 -16.57
C MET A 1 7.78 -3.66 -16.12
N SER A 2 6.79 -4.44 -16.54
CA SER A 2 6.69 -5.88 -16.23
C SER A 2 7.24 -6.75 -17.36
N ARG A 3 7.57 -8.00 -17.04
CA ARG A 3 7.97 -9.02 -18.02
C ARG A 3 7.04 -10.21 -17.94
N LEU A 4 6.61 -10.71 -19.09
CA LEU A 4 5.82 -11.92 -19.22
C LEU A 4 6.70 -12.99 -19.90
N PHE A 5 6.77 -14.16 -19.28
CA PHE A 5 7.48 -15.33 -19.76
C PHE A 5 6.44 -16.42 -20.04
N LEU A 6 6.46 -16.98 -21.24
CA LEU A 6 5.50 -17.99 -21.69
C LEU A 6 6.23 -19.17 -22.29
N GLU A 7 5.68 -20.38 -22.09
CA GLU A 7 6.14 -21.62 -22.71
C GLU A 7 7.66 -21.86 -22.57
N PRO A 8 8.12 -22.28 -21.37
CA PRO A 8 9.53 -22.52 -21.16
C PRO A 8 10.05 -23.62 -22.08
N GLU A 9 11.20 -23.41 -22.75
CA GLU A 9 11.89 -24.45 -23.56
C GLU A 9 12.24 -25.68 -22.70
N ARG A 10 12.57 -25.44 -21.43
CA ARG A 10 12.83 -26.46 -20.42
C ARG A 10 12.64 -25.89 -19.03
N VAL A 11 12.43 -26.77 -18.07
CA VAL A 11 12.34 -26.44 -16.65
C VAL A 11 13.54 -27.05 -15.92
N LEU A 12 14.16 -26.26 -15.05
CA LEU A 12 15.23 -26.67 -14.17
C LEU A 12 14.69 -26.73 -12.74
N GLU A 13 14.95 -27.83 -12.04
CA GLU A 13 14.62 -28.00 -10.63
C GLU A 13 15.84 -28.50 -9.86
N ALA A 14 16.01 -28.07 -8.61
CA ALA A 14 17.03 -28.55 -7.71
C ALA A 14 16.42 -28.91 -6.35
N HIS A 15 16.72 -30.10 -5.85
CA HIS A 15 16.29 -30.62 -4.54
C HIS A 15 17.46 -30.85 -3.61
N THR A 16 18.68 -30.90 -4.14
CA THR A 16 19.93 -31.10 -3.40
C THR A 16 20.93 -29.98 -3.68
N GLY A 17 21.97 -29.89 -2.87
CA GLY A 17 23.03 -28.89 -3.08
C GLY A 17 23.82 -29.11 -4.37
N GLU A 18 24.01 -30.36 -4.77
CA GLU A 18 24.67 -30.70 -6.03
C GLU A 18 23.83 -30.28 -7.23
N GLU A 19 22.54 -30.61 -7.24
CA GLU A 19 21.59 -30.18 -8.26
C GLU A 19 21.46 -28.64 -8.31
N LEU A 20 21.55 -27.95 -7.16
CA LEU A 20 21.51 -26.49 -7.12
C LEU A 20 22.74 -25.88 -7.80
N HIS A 21 23.92 -26.45 -7.60
CA HIS A 21 25.14 -25.98 -8.27
C HIS A 21 25.06 -26.20 -9.79
N GLU A 22 24.58 -27.37 -10.21
CA GLU A 22 24.36 -27.69 -11.62
C GLU A 22 23.32 -26.76 -12.26
N LEU A 23 22.25 -26.44 -11.55
CA LEU A 23 21.21 -25.50 -11.99
C LEU A 23 21.80 -24.11 -12.30
N PHE A 24 22.67 -23.57 -11.45
CA PHE A 24 23.34 -22.30 -11.72
C PHE A 24 24.22 -22.37 -12.98
N ALA A 25 24.97 -23.45 -13.18
CA ALA A 25 25.77 -23.64 -14.40
C ALA A 25 24.90 -23.66 -15.67
N GLN A 26 23.71 -24.29 -15.61
CA GLN A 26 22.76 -24.32 -16.73
C GLN A 26 22.11 -22.95 -16.96
N ILE A 27 21.83 -22.16 -15.93
CA ILE A 27 21.34 -20.79 -16.05
C ILE A 27 22.40 -19.90 -16.71
N GLU A 28 23.65 -19.98 -16.27
CA GLU A 28 24.75 -19.23 -16.86
C GLU A 28 24.93 -19.56 -18.35
N GLN A 29 24.79 -20.83 -18.73
CA GLN A 29 24.83 -21.22 -20.13
C GLN A 29 23.65 -20.62 -20.91
N ALA A 30 22.43 -20.70 -20.37
CA ALA A 30 21.25 -20.12 -21.00
C ALA A 30 21.40 -18.59 -21.20
N MET A 31 21.97 -17.87 -20.24
CA MET A 31 22.26 -16.44 -20.37
C MET A 31 23.27 -16.15 -21.51
N ARG A 32 24.34 -16.95 -21.60
CA ARG A 32 25.31 -16.82 -22.71
C ARG A 32 24.66 -17.06 -24.08
N ASP A 33 23.69 -17.97 -24.13
CA ASP A 33 22.91 -18.28 -25.35
C ASP A 33 21.81 -17.24 -25.62
N GLY A 34 21.75 -16.16 -24.84
CA GLY A 34 20.76 -15.09 -24.98
C GLY A 34 19.35 -15.45 -24.48
N ARG A 35 19.21 -16.53 -23.69
CA ARG A 35 17.95 -16.96 -23.08
C ARG A 35 17.71 -16.24 -21.74
N TYR A 36 16.48 -16.33 -21.27
CA TYR A 36 16.05 -15.89 -19.96
C TYR A 36 15.83 -17.10 -19.05
N ALA A 37 16.16 -16.97 -17.76
CA ALA A 37 15.74 -17.92 -16.75
C ALA A 37 14.88 -17.17 -15.72
N ALA A 38 13.63 -17.59 -15.49
CA ALA A 38 12.74 -16.96 -14.53
C ALA A 38 12.14 -17.99 -13.58
N GLY A 39 12.12 -17.67 -12.28
CA GLY A 39 11.69 -18.62 -11.26
C GLY A 39 11.94 -18.16 -9.84
N PHE A 40 12.20 -19.11 -8.94
CA PHE A 40 12.40 -18.84 -7.51
C PHE A 40 13.47 -19.72 -6.88
N PHE A 41 14.02 -19.23 -5.77
CA PHE A 41 14.80 -19.97 -4.79
C PHE A 41 14.03 -20.04 -3.47
N SER A 42 13.91 -21.23 -2.89
CA SER A 42 13.35 -21.41 -1.54
C SER A 42 14.36 -20.99 -0.47
N TYR A 43 13.87 -20.55 0.69
CA TYR A 43 14.70 -20.14 1.83
C TYR A 43 15.75 -21.20 2.23
N GLU A 44 15.40 -22.47 2.08
CA GLU A 44 16.24 -23.62 2.43
C GLU A 44 17.52 -23.72 1.59
N CYS A 45 17.65 -22.99 0.46
CA CYS A 45 18.94 -22.85 -0.23
C CYS A 45 20.03 -22.30 0.71
N GLY A 46 19.63 -21.52 1.74
CA GLY A 46 20.56 -21.01 2.75
C GLY A 46 21.34 -22.09 3.48
N GLU A 47 20.81 -23.31 3.60
CA GLU A 47 21.53 -24.45 4.21
C GLU A 47 22.61 -25.02 3.28
N VAL A 48 22.38 -24.94 1.97
CA VAL A 48 23.37 -25.37 0.97
C VAL A 48 24.52 -24.37 0.93
N PHE A 49 24.20 -23.07 0.95
CA PHE A 49 25.22 -22.02 0.92
C PHE A 49 26.02 -21.92 2.23
N GLU A 50 25.41 -22.28 3.37
CA GLU A 50 26.04 -22.28 4.69
C GLU A 50 25.75 -23.60 5.44
N PRO A 51 26.60 -24.63 5.26
CA PRO A 51 26.38 -25.97 5.83
C PRO A 51 26.32 -26.04 7.37
N LYS A 52 26.71 -24.95 8.06
CA LYS A 52 26.59 -24.85 9.53
C LYS A 52 25.15 -24.53 9.98
N VAL A 53 24.29 -24.17 9.05
CA VAL A 53 22.87 -23.88 9.30
C VAL A 53 22.06 -25.16 9.05
N LYS A 54 21.06 -25.39 9.89
CA LYS A 54 19.99 -26.36 9.66
C LYS A 54 18.67 -25.65 9.82
N ALA A 55 17.82 -25.68 8.82
CA ALA A 55 16.48 -25.12 8.89
C ALA A 55 15.59 -25.89 9.87
N ALA A 56 14.38 -25.38 10.05
CA ALA A 56 13.35 -26.04 10.85
C ALA A 56 13.11 -27.46 10.33
N SER A 57 12.87 -28.39 11.26
CA SER A 57 12.64 -29.80 10.95
C SER A 57 11.37 -29.99 10.11
N GLY A 58 11.49 -30.68 8.99
CA GLY A 58 10.38 -31.03 8.08
C GLY A 58 10.82 -31.07 6.63
N ALA A 59 10.12 -31.83 5.81
CA ALA A 59 10.35 -31.83 4.36
C ALA A 59 9.65 -30.61 3.75
N SER A 60 10.40 -29.77 3.07
CA SER A 60 9.83 -28.68 2.26
C SER A 60 8.95 -29.27 1.15
N LYS A 61 7.81 -28.65 0.89
CA LYS A 61 6.94 -28.99 -0.25
C LYS A 61 7.46 -28.43 -1.57
N HIS A 62 8.46 -27.55 -1.51
CA HIS A 62 9.07 -26.87 -2.64
C HIS A 62 10.46 -27.45 -2.92
N PRO A 63 10.92 -27.45 -4.19
CA PRO A 63 12.32 -27.65 -4.49
C PRO A 63 13.16 -26.51 -3.89
N LEU A 64 14.45 -26.69 -3.75
CA LEU A 64 15.38 -25.61 -3.43
C LEU A 64 15.30 -24.48 -4.45
N ALA A 65 15.24 -24.83 -5.74
CA ALA A 65 15.07 -23.88 -6.81
C ALA A 65 14.20 -24.44 -7.95
N TRP A 66 13.44 -23.57 -8.60
CA TRP A 66 12.68 -23.87 -9.82
C TRP A 66 12.81 -22.71 -10.80
N PHE A 67 13.22 -23.01 -12.06
CA PHE A 67 13.37 -22.02 -13.12
C PHE A 67 12.89 -22.56 -14.46
N GLY A 68 12.05 -21.77 -15.16
CA GLY A 68 11.81 -21.94 -16.58
C GLY A 68 12.89 -21.23 -17.39
N ILE A 69 13.38 -21.89 -18.46
CA ILE A 69 14.27 -21.27 -19.46
C ILE A 69 13.41 -20.85 -20.64
N TYR A 70 13.53 -19.59 -21.07
CA TYR A 70 12.67 -18.97 -22.07
C TYR A 70 13.49 -18.33 -23.19
N GLU A 71 13.00 -18.45 -24.42
CA GLU A 71 13.61 -17.80 -25.57
C GLU A 71 13.51 -16.28 -25.49
N ARG A 72 12.37 -15.77 -25.00
CA ARG A 72 12.08 -14.33 -24.91
C ARG A 72 11.29 -13.94 -23.68
N ALA A 73 11.34 -12.64 -23.38
CA ALA A 73 10.50 -11.98 -22.38
C ALA A 73 9.70 -10.87 -23.08
N TYR A 74 8.38 -10.85 -22.91
CA TYR A 74 7.53 -9.77 -23.40
C TYR A 74 7.48 -8.65 -22.35
N ARG A 75 7.96 -7.44 -22.70
CA ARG A 75 8.01 -6.29 -21.80
C ARG A 75 6.73 -5.47 -21.91
N PHE A 76 6.02 -5.28 -20.81
CA PHE A 76 4.81 -4.48 -20.74
C PHE A 76 5.09 -3.14 -20.07
N ASP A 77 4.78 -2.03 -20.76
CA ASP A 77 4.84 -0.68 -20.19
C ASP A 77 3.48 -0.28 -19.63
N HIS A 78 3.38 -0.20 -18.30
CA HIS A 78 2.14 0.13 -17.59
C HIS A 78 1.67 1.58 -17.82
N ARG A 79 2.54 2.49 -18.24
CA ARG A 79 2.19 3.91 -18.47
C ARG A 79 1.36 4.10 -19.74
N ILE A 80 1.69 3.31 -20.76
CA ILE A 80 1.03 3.38 -22.08
C ILE A 80 0.17 2.15 -22.36
N GLY A 81 0.19 1.13 -21.48
CA GLY A 81 -0.69 -0.03 -21.55
C GLY A 81 -0.39 -1.00 -22.69
N VAL A 82 0.86 -1.07 -23.18
CA VAL A 82 1.25 -1.89 -24.35
C VAL A 82 2.46 -2.77 -24.09
N PHE A 83 2.55 -3.88 -24.84
CA PHE A 83 3.77 -4.68 -24.94
C PHE A 83 4.75 -4.02 -25.92
N LEU A 84 5.99 -3.82 -25.49
CA LEU A 84 7.05 -3.17 -26.30
C LEU A 84 7.66 -4.11 -27.34
N ASP A 85 7.58 -5.41 -27.11
CA ASP A 85 8.20 -6.46 -27.94
C ASP A 85 7.18 -7.17 -28.85
N GLY A 86 6.01 -6.53 -29.07
CA GLY A 86 4.86 -7.11 -29.75
C GLY A 86 3.96 -7.93 -28.81
N ASP A 87 2.72 -8.16 -29.23
CA ASP A 87 1.74 -8.87 -28.42
C ASP A 87 2.12 -10.33 -28.21
N PRO A 88 2.01 -10.86 -26.96
CA PRO A 88 2.24 -12.26 -26.69
C PRO A 88 1.25 -13.17 -27.44
N PRO A 89 1.64 -14.40 -27.81
CA PRO A 89 0.76 -15.36 -28.46
C PRO A 89 -0.52 -15.59 -27.63
N GLY A 90 -1.68 -15.62 -28.30
CA GLY A 90 -2.97 -15.86 -27.65
C GLY A 90 -3.58 -14.67 -26.92
N LEU A 91 -2.92 -13.53 -26.90
CA LEU A 91 -3.46 -12.28 -26.38
C LEU A 91 -4.18 -11.53 -27.52
N ALA A 92 -5.46 -11.83 -27.76
CA ALA A 92 -6.27 -10.99 -28.64
C ALA A 92 -6.56 -9.68 -27.89
N ALA A 93 -6.28 -8.56 -28.52
CA ALA A 93 -6.46 -7.21 -27.94
C ALA A 93 -7.89 -6.95 -27.39
N ALA A 94 -8.90 -7.65 -27.88
CA ALA A 94 -10.28 -7.57 -27.42
C ALA A 94 -10.51 -8.12 -25.99
N ASN A 95 -9.68 -9.04 -25.50
CA ASN A 95 -9.91 -9.69 -24.21
C ASN A 95 -9.29 -8.95 -23.01
N LEU A 96 -8.39 -8.00 -23.23
CA LEU A 96 -7.77 -7.23 -22.15
C LEU A 96 -8.69 -6.15 -21.59
N ALA A 97 -9.52 -5.55 -22.44
CA ALA A 97 -10.45 -4.50 -22.03
C ALA A 97 -11.72 -5.07 -21.35
N GLU A 98 -12.19 -6.24 -21.77
CA GLU A 98 -13.44 -6.82 -21.27
C GLU A 98 -13.24 -7.77 -20.06
N SER A 99 -12.09 -8.43 -19.92
CA SER A 99 -11.83 -9.34 -18.81
C SER A 99 -11.43 -8.63 -17.51
N GLY A 100 -11.12 -7.35 -17.56
CA GLY A 100 -10.56 -6.60 -16.42
C GLY A 100 -11.58 -5.97 -15.49
N MET A 101 -12.87 -5.87 -15.84
CA MET A 101 -13.65 -4.80 -15.21
C MET A 101 -14.88 -5.20 -14.41
N GLN A 102 -15.35 -6.43 -14.42
CA GLN A 102 -16.59 -6.80 -13.71
C GLN A 102 -16.62 -8.19 -13.05
N ALA A 103 -15.46 -8.75 -12.69
CA ALA A 103 -15.49 -9.86 -11.75
C ALA A 103 -15.97 -9.35 -10.39
N GLU A 104 -16.99 -9.97 -9.83
CA GLU A 104 -17.45 -9.72 -8.48
C GLU A 104 -16.27 -9.68 -7.51
N ARG A 105 -15.92 -8.47 -7.04
CA ARG A 105 -14.75 -8.22 -6.15
C ARG A 105 -15.03 -8.56 -4.70
N SER A 106 -16.10 -9.31 -4.41
CA SER A 106 -16.65 -9.54 -3.07
C SER A 106 -16.01 -10.71 -2.30
N GLY A 107 -15.09 -11.45 -2.90
CA GLY A 107 -14.47 -12.59 -2.24
C GLY A 107 -13.45 -12.18 -1.17
N ARG A 108 -13.36 -12.96 -0.10
CA ARG A 108 -12.34 -12.83 0.95
C ARG A 108 -11.39 -14.02 0.91
N VAL A 109 -10.10 -13.75 1.06
CA VAL A 109 -9.09 -14.78 1.33
C VAL A 109 -8.96 -14.89 2.84
N GLU A 110 -9.60 -15.87 3.45
CA GLU A 110 -9.52 -16.05 4.90
C GLU A 110 -8.37 -16.99 5.23
N LEU A 111 -7.32 -16.43 5.84
CA LEU A 111 -6.19 -17.18 6.34
C LEU A 111 -6.18 -17.12 7.87
N ALA A 112 -5.98 -18.28 8.49
CA ALA A 112 -5.82 -18.43 9.93
C ALA A 112 -4.35 -18.72 10.29
N ALA A 113 -3.88 -18.16 11.40
CA ALA A 113 -2.55 -18.43 11.92
C ALA A 113 -2.43 -19.90 12.37
N THR A 114 -1.33 -20.55 11.98
CA THR A 114 -1.00 -21.92 12.44
C THR A 114 -0.42 -21.92 13.84
N LEU A 115 -0.01 -20.77 14.36
CA LEU A 115 0.59 -20.56 15.65
C LEU A 115 -0.35 -19.72 16.53
N LYS A 116 -0.57 -20.14 17.78
CA LYS A 116 -1.35 -19.35 18.75
C LYS A 116 -0.48 -18.23 19.34
N GLU A 117 -1.11 -17.13 19.71
CA GLU A 117 -0.44 -15.96 20.31
C GLU A 117 0.45 -16.33 21.52
N ARG A 118 -0.04 -17.23 22.39
CA ARG A 118 0.74 -17.72 23.54
C ARG A 118 2.01 -18.46 23.11
N GLU A 119 1.91 -19.33 22.10
CA GLU A 119 3.07 -20.07 21.59
C GLU A 119 4.08 -19.13 20.91
N TYR A 120 3.56 -18.09 20.25
CA TYR A 120 4.40 -17.02 19.70
C TYR A 120 5.13 -16.26 20.82
N ALA A 121 4.43 -15.92 21.91
CA ALA A 121 5.00 -15.24 23.06
C ALA A 121 6.13 -16.06 23.72
N ASP A 122 5.97 -17.38 23.86
CA ASP A 122 7.01 -18.27 24.39
C ASP A 122 8.26 -18.25 23.49
N LYS A 123 8.09 -18.20 22.16
CA LYS A 123 9.21 -18.08 21.20
C LYS A 123 9.90 -16.73 21.30
N VAL A 124 9.15 -15.63 21.40
CA VAL A 124 9.70 -14.27 21.60
C VAL A 124 10.52 -14.21 22.90
N HIS A 125 10.00 -14.78 23.98
CA HIS A 125 10.73 -14.82 25.26
C HIS A 125 12.07 -15.54 25.11
N ARG A 126 12.10 -16.67 24.42
CA ARG A 126 13.34 -17.41 24.15
C ARG A 126 14.32 -16.63 23.27
N ILE A 127 13.81 -15.88 22.29
CA ILE A 127 14.64 -15.00 21.47
C ILE A 127 15.26 -13.89 22.33
N HIS A 128 14.51 -13.30 23.24
CA HIS A 128 15.03 -12.30 24.18
C HIS A 128 16.15 -12.86 25.06
N GLU A 129 16.07 -14.15 25.48
CA GLU A 129 17.17 -14.79 26.20
C GLU A 129 18.46 -14.81 25.35
N TRP A 130 18.38 -15.17 24.07
CA TRP A 130 19.53 -15.18 23.18
C TRP A 130 20.08 -13.78 22.89
N ILE A 131 19.21 -12.77 22.75
CA ILE A 131 19.64 -11.38 22.60
C ILE A 131 20.40 -10.92 23.87
N ARG A 132 19.87 -11.19 25.08
CA ARG A 132 20.53 -10.86 26.36
C ARG A 132 21.85 -11.60 26.55
N ALA A 133 21.96 -12.82 26.03
CA ALA A 133 23.20 -13.59 26.03
C ALA A 133 24.24 -13.07 25.02
N GLY A 134 23.86 -12.14 24.14
CA GLY A 134 24.75 -11.59 23.11
C GLY A 134 24.92 -12.50 21.88
N ASP A 135 24.07 -13.50 21.72
CA ASP A 135 24.10 -14.41 20.57
C ASP A 135 23.71 -13.70 19.27
N VAL A 136 22.70 -12.83 19.33
CA VAL A 136 22.15 -12.07 18.19
C VAL A 136 21.66 -10.70 18.66
N TYR A 137 21.57 -9.76 17.72
CA TYR A 137 20.96 -8.44 17.95
C TYR A 137 19.48 -8.43 17.56
N GLN A 138 19.13 -9.21 16.54
CA GLN A 138 17.79 -9.33 15.99
C GLN A 138 17.59 -10.72 15.40
N LEU A 139 16.34 -11.23 15.52
CA LEU A 139 15.86 -12.44 14.85
C LEU A 139 14.53 -12.17 14.15
N ASN A 140 14.40 -12.57 12.88
CA ASN A 140 13.14 -12.47 12.15
C ASN A 140 12.33 -13.76 12.35
N LEU A 141 11.49 -13.78 13.39
CA LEU A 141 10.62 -14.93 13.72
C LEU A 141 9.46 -15.00 12.74
N THR A 142 9.23 -16.19 12.17
CA THR A 142 8.16 -16.41 11.20
C THR A 142 7.21 -17.53 11.59
N PHE A 143 6.00 -17.46 11.03
CA PHE A 143 5.02 -18.54 11.08
C PHE A 143 4.11 -18.48 9.83
N THR A 144 3.27 -19.47 9.69
CA THR A 144 2.45 -19.63 8.50
C THR A 144 0.98 -19.28 8.80
N LEU A 145 0.33 -18.61 7.85
CA LEU A 145 -1.11 -18.48 7.76
C LEU A 145 -1.62 -19.49 6.74
N ARG A 146 -2.74 -20.18 7.00
CA ARG A 146 -3.34 -21.16 6.10
C ARG A 146 -4.82 -20.93 5.93
N GLY A 147 -5.33 -21.22 4.73
CA GLY A 147 -6.74 -21.10 4.40
C GLY A 147 -7.04 -21.58 2.99
N ARG A 148 -8.12 -21.04 2.41
CA ARG A 148 -8.57 -21.41 1.07
C ARG A 148 -8.89 -20.18 0.25
N VAL A 149 -8.68 -20.29 -1.06
CA VAL A 149 -9.04 -19.29 -2.06
C VAL A 149 -10.05 -19.94 -3.02
N ASN A 150 -11.29 -19.48 -2.96
CA ASN A 150 -12.39 -20.00 -3.78
C ASN A 150 -12.73 -19.07 -4.96
N GLU A 151 -11.84 -18.13 -5.28
CA GLU A 151 -12.02 -17.15 -6.35
C GLU A 151 -11.11 -17.44 -7.53
N ARG A 152 -11.43 -16.83 -8.68
CA ARG A 152 -10.52 -16.86 -9.84
C ARG A 152 -9.21 -16.17 -9.48
N LEU A 153 -8.09 -16.80 -9.83
CA LEU A 153 -6.75 -16.29 -9.53
C LEU A 153 -6.51 -14.88 -10.06
N SER A 154 -7.00 -14.58 -11.28
CA SER A 154 -6.90 -13.25 -11.87
C SER A 154 -7.59 -12.16 -11.03
N THR A 155 -8.74 -12.48 -10.43
CA THR A 155 -9.47 -11.58 -9.53
C THR A 155 -8.68 -11.32 -8.24
N VAL A 156 -8.16 -12.39 -7.61
CA VAL A 156 -7.33 -12.27 -6.40
C VAL A 156 -6.07 -11.44 -6.69
N TYR A 157 -5.36 -11.75 -7.78
CA TYR A 157 -4.15 -11.04 -8.14
C TYR A 157 -4.40 -9.56 -8.44
N ALA A 158 -5.43 -9.24 -9.22
CA ALA A 158 -5.80 -7.87 -9.56
C ALA A 158 -6.15 -7.07 -8.29
N ARG A 159 -7.00 -7.63 -7.41
CA ARG A 159 -7.40 -7.02 -6.15
C ARG A 159 -6.18 -6.73 -5.24
N CYS A 160 -5.31 -7.72 -5.04
CA CYS A 160 -4.13 -7.54 -4.20
C CYS A 160 -3.14 -6.54 -4.80
N ARG A 161 -2.93 -6.55 -6.13
CA ARG A 161 -2.08 -5.58 -6.83
C ARG A 161 -2.60 -4.15 -6.69
N ASP A 162 -3.91 -3.95 -6.83
CA ASP A 162 -4.53 -2.62 -6.74
C ASP A 162 -4.40 -2.03 -5.32
N ARG A 163 -4.45 -2.90 -4.30
CA ARG A 163 -4.28 -2.51 -2.89
C ARG A 163 -2.82 -2.32 -2.49
N GLN A 164 -1.95 -3.08 -3.10
CA GLN A 164 -0.53 -3.07 -2.82
C GLN A 164 0.26 -3.04 -4.12
N PRO A 165 0.28 -1.89 -4.82
CA PRO A 165 1.18 -1.70 -5.94
C PRO A 165 2.61 -1.82 -5.43
N VAL A 166 3.39 -2.71 -6.03
CA VAL A 166 4.78 -2.99 -5.66
C VAL A 166 5.64 -3.11 -6.90
N ASP A 167 6.92 -2.78 -6.78
CA ASP A 167 7.86 -2.80 -7.91
C ASP A 167 8.33 -4.22 -8.26
N TYR A 168 8.30 -5.15 -7.30
CA TYR A 168 8.89 -6.48 -7.44
C TYR A 168 7.87 -7.61 -7.27
N GLY A 169 6.63 -7.38 -7.72
CA GLY A 169 5.59 -8.40 -7.72
C GLY A 169 5.83 -9.48 -8.77
N ALA A 170 5.31 -10.70 -8.52
CA ALA A 170 5.40 -11.82 -9.44
C ALA A 170 4.16 -12.73 -9.35
N LEU A 171 3.78 -13.30 -10.48
CA LEU A 171 2.81 -14.39 -10.59
C LEU A 171 3.47 -15.54 -11.33
N ILE A 172 3.57 -16.71 -10.68
CA ILE A 172 4.23 -17.90 -11.23
C ILE A 172 3.24 -19.07 -11.25
N HIS A 173 3.10 -19.69 -12.41
CA HIS A 173 2.49 -21.01 -12.58
C HIS A 173 3.64 -22.01 -12.75
N TRP A 174 3.95 -22.82 -11.73
CA TRP A 174 5.18 -23.62 -11.76
C TRP A 174 4.97 -25.13 -11.83
N ARG A 175 3.79 -25.62 -11.43
CA ARG A 175 3.37 -27.02 -11.58
C ARG A 175 1.86 -27.09 -11.76
N ASN A 176 1.31 -28.24 -12.15
CA ASN A 176 -0.13 -28.47 -12.29
C ASN A 176 -0.88 -28.06 -11.02
N GLY A 177 -1.66 -26.98 -11.10
CA GLY A 177 -2.45 -26.44 -10.00
C GLY A 177 -1.68 -25.63 -8.95
N ARG A 178 -0.33 -25.58 -9.00
CA ARG A 178 0.48 -24.80 -8.06
C ARG A 178 0.85 -23.44 -8.62
N ARG A 179 0.68 -22.42 -7.80
CA ARG A 179 0.88 -21.03 -8.20
C ARG A 179 1.45 -20.23 -7.04
N ILE A 180 2.28 -19.25 -7.36
CA ILE A 180 2.85 -18.31 -6.39
C ILE A 180 2.42 -16.91 -6.80
N LEU A 181 1.77 -16.18 -5.88
CA LEU A 181 1.44 -14.77 -6.02
C LEU A 181 2.31 -14.00 -5.03
N CYS A 182 3.24 -13.21 -5.55
CA CYS A 182 4.14 -12.41 -4.74
C CYS A 182 3.86 -10.93 -4.94
N PHE A 183 3.71 -10.20 -3.85
CA PHE A 183 3.49 -8.75 -3.81
C PHE A 183 4.63 -8.08 -3.03
N SER A 184 5.87 -8.47 -3.35
CA SER A 184 7.04 -7.96 -2.63
C SER A 184 7.37 -6.52 -3.00
N PRO A 185 7.54 -5.64 -2.00
CA PRO A 185 8.06 -4.30 -2.21
C PRO A 185 9.59 -4.26 -2.21
N GLU A 186 10.29 -5.33 -1.80
CA GLU A 186 11.70 -5.30 -1.45
C GLU A 186 12.58 -5.90 -2.55
N LEU A 187 13.55 -5.12 -3.03
CA LEU A 187 14.62 -5.58 -3.90
C LEU A 187 15.66 -6.34 -3.07
N PHE A 188 15.83 -7.63 -3.36
CA PHE A 188 16.94 -8.39 -2.80
C PHE A 188 18.25 -7.93 -3.42
N PHE A 189 18.39 -8.10 -4.73
CA PHE A 189 19.43 -7.47 -5.51
C PHE A 189 19.07 -7.35 -6.99
N ARG A 190 19.75 -6.42 -7.66
CA ARG A 190 19.78 -6.27 -9.11
C ARG A 190 21.22 -6.22 -9.56
N ILE A 191 21.56 -6.95 -10.62
CA ILE A 191 22.84 -6.83 -11.34
C ILE A 191 22.52 -6.27 -12.72
N ASP A 192 23.09 -5.10 -13.02
CA ASP A 192 23.16 -4.57 -14.38
C ASP A 192 24.47 -5.05 -14.98
N GLU A 193 24.40 -5.96 -15.97
CA GLU A 193 25.55 -6.74 -16.48
C GLU A 193 26.57 -5.89 -17.28
N ALA A 194 26.12 -4.73 -17.78
CA ALA A 194 26.94 -3.73 -18.43
C ALA A 194 26.54 -2.33 -17.98
N GLY A 195 26.40 -2.15 -16.66
CA GLY A 195 26.05 -0.86 -16.07
C GLY A 195 27.20 0.15 -16.13
N PRO A 196 26.89 1.47 -16.09
CA PRO A 196 27.90 2.50 -15.95
C PRO A 196 28.58 2.39 -14.58
N VAL A 197 29.92 2.35 -14.58
CA VAL A 197 30.75 2.32 -13.36
C VAL A 197 31.88 3.34 -13.52
N GLU A 198 32.49 3.73 -12.42
CA GLU A 198 33.66 4.60 -12.46
C GLU A 198 34.79 3.94 -13.27
N GLY A 199 35.22 4.61 -14.34
CA GLY A 199 36.23 4.09 -15.27
C GLY A 199 35.68 3.35 -16.49
N GLY A 200 34.31 3.28 -16.70
CA GLY A 200 33.71 2.66 -17.89
C GLY A 200 32.42 1.91 -17.64
N PHE A 201 32.30 0.72 -18.20
CA PHE A 201 31.17 -0.18 -18.00
C PHE A 201 31.62 -1.44 -17.26
N GLY A 202 30.75 -1.95 -16.39
CA GLY A 202 31.00 -3.16 -15.61
C GLY A 202 29.74 -3.69 -14.96
N ARG A 203 29.85 -4.82 -14.27
CA ARG A 203 28.74 -5.44 -13.55
C ARG A 203 28.47 -4.70 -12.24
N LEU A 204 27.35 -3.96 -12.21
CA LEU A 204 26.94 -3.20 -11.04
C LEU A 204 25.87 -3.97 -10.26
N ILE A 205 26.14 -4.31 -9.01
CA ILE A 205 25.13 -4.86 -8.11
C ILE A 205 24.51 -3.75 -7.27
N THR A 206 23.18 -3.78 -7.14
CA THR A 206 22.38 -2.87 -6.31
C THR A 206 21.50 -3.69 -5.40
N THR A 207 21.44 -3.32 -4.12
CA THR A 207 20.50 -3.87 -3.13
C THR A 207 19.71 -2.73 -2.49
N GLN A 208 18.45 -2.99 -2.08
CA GLN A 208 17.63 -1.96 -1.45
C GLN A 208 16.87 -2.52 -0.25
N PRO A 209 17.57 -2.70 0.89
CA PRO A 209 16.92 -3.17 2.10
C PRO A 209 15.87 -2.19 2.61
N MET A 210 14.80 -2.75 3.20
CA MET A 210 13.69 -2.00 3.76
C MET A 210 13.58 -2.28 5.26
N LYS A 211 13.75 -1.25 6.09
CA LYS A 211 13.55 -1.31 7.54
C LYS A 211 13.07 0.04 8.05
N GLY A 212 12.09 0.01 8.92
CA GLY A 212 11.42 1.20 9.42
C GLY A 212 10.13 1.48 8.66
N THR A 213 9.03 1.55 9.40
CA THR A 213 7.67 1.74 8.84
C THR A 213 6.91 2.74 9.69
N ALA A 214 6.16 3.61 9.03
CA ALA A 214 5.18 4.49 9.69
C ALA A 214 3.82 4.40 8.97
N PRO A 215 2.71 4.55 9.71
CA PRO A 215 1.41 4.67 9.07
C PRO A 215 1.34 5.94 8.21
N ARG A 216 0.44 5.95 7.23
CA ARG A 216 0.06 7.18 6.54
C ARG A 216 -0.67 8.11 7.49
N GLY A 217 -0.42 9.40 7.38
CA GLY A 217 -1.26 10.41 8.03
C GLY A 217 -2.62 10.50 7.32
N CYS A 218 -3.64 10.96 8.01
CA CYS A 218 -4.99 11.06 7.42
C CYS A 218 -5.18 12.30 6.53
N THR A 219 -4.38 13.34 6.72
CA THR A 219 -4.34 14.54 5.86
C THR A 219 -2.97 14.63 5.20
N THR A 220 -2.84 15.33 4.09
CA THR A 220 -1.57 15.52 3.37
C THR A 220 -0.51 16.16 4.27
N THR A 221 -0.89 17.09 5.15
CA THR A 221 0.03 17.71 6.12
C THR A 221 0.52 16.67 7.12
N ASN A 222 -0.40 15.98 7.80
CA ASN A 222 -0.05 14.97 8.79
C ASN A 222 0.73 13.80 8.15
N ASP A 223 0.43 13.47 6.89
CA ASP A 223 1.14 12.43 6.16
C ASP A 223 2.61 12.81 5.89
N ARG A 224 2.88 14.07 5.56
CA ARG A 224 4.25 14.61 5.44
C ARG A 224 4.98 14.62 6.78
N GLU A 225 4.28 14.98 7.87
CA GLU A 225 4.83 14.92 9.23
C GLU A 225 5.23 13.47 9.62
N MET A 226 4.41 12.48 9.26
CA MET A 226 4.72 11.06 9.50
C MET A 226 5.94 10.59 8.70
N ALA A 227 6.08 11.03 7.45
CA ALA A 227 7.26 10.74 6.66
C ALA A 227 8.54 11.37 7.25
N GLU A 228 8.44 12.62 7.70
CA GLU A 228 9.55 13.31 8.33
C GLU A 228 9.92 12.72 9.70
N TRP A 229 8.91 12.35 10.49
CA TRP A 229 9.11 11.61 11.73
C TRP A 229 9.89 10.30 11.48
N LEU A 230 9.44 9.48 10.51
CA LEU A 230 10.11 8.22 10.18
C LEU A 230 11.55 8.45 9.75
N ARG A 231 11.82 9.49 8.96
CA ARG A 231 13.18 9.83 8.50
C ARG A 231 14.12 10.13 9.66
N ASN A 232 13.60 10.71 10.76
CA ASN A 232 14.40 11.18 11.88
C ASN A 232 14.35 10.25 13.11
N ASP A 233 13.47 9.24 13.11
CA ASP A 233 13.32 8.33 14.25
C ASP A 233 14.58 7.48 14.48
N GLU A 234 15.19 7.62 15.64
CA GLU A 234 16.46 7.02 15.99
C GLU A 234 16.42 5.49 15.96
N LYS A 235 15.32 4.89 16.41
CA LYS A 235 15.13 3.44 16.42
C LYS A 235 15.10 2.88 15.00
N ASN A 236 14.21 3.43 14.15
CA ASN A 236 14.08 2.97 12.76
C ASN A 236 15.37 3.16 11.96
N ARG A 237 16.09 4.27 12.18
CA ARG A 237 17.40 4.51 11.57
C ARG A 237 18.44 3.50 12.04
N SER A 238 18.48 3.17 13.32
CA SER A 238 19.42 2.19 13.87
C SER A 238 19.19 0.79 13.32
N GLU A 239 17.93 0.36 13.23
CA GLU A 239 17.56 -0.92 12.62
C GLU A 239 17.89 -0.96 11.13
N ASN A 240 17.65 0.12 10.38
CA ASN A 240 17.99 0.21 8.98
C ASN A 240 19.52 0.16 8.78
N LEU A 241 20.28 0.92 9.57
CA LEU A 241 21.74 0.97 9.51
C LEU A 241 22.37 -0.40 9.78
N MET A 242 21.83 -1.15 10.73
CA MET A 242 22.30 -2.51 11.04
C MET A 242 22.18 -3.44 9.82
N ILE A 243 21.09 -3.37 9.07
CA ILE A 243 20.92 -4.17 7.85
C ILE A 243 21.81 -3.66 6.71
N VAL A 244 21.97 -2.35 6.57
CA VAL A 244 22.89 -1.75 5.60
C VAL A 244 24.32 -2.23 5.84
N ASP A 245 24.79 -2.24 7.08
CA ASP A 245 26.14 -2.71 7.41
C ASP A 245 26.32 -4.20 7.15
N LEU A 246 25.30 -5.01 7.43
CA LEU A 246 25.32 -6.43 7.10
C LEU A 246 25.46 -6.64 5.58
N ILE A 247 24.68 -5.91 4.77
CA ILE A 247 24.74 -6.00 3.31
C ILE A 247 26.08 -5.46 2.77
N ARG A 248 26.59 -4.37 3.31
CA ARG A 248 27.92 -3.86 2.95
C ARG A 248 29.01 -4.90 3.17
N ASN A 249 28.97 -5.60 4.31
CA ASN A 249 29.89 -6.70 4.60
C ASN A 249 29.74 -7.84 3.58
N ASP A 250 28.51 -8.23 3.25
CA ASP A 250 28.25 -9.29 2.27
C ASP A 250 28.73 -8.89 0.87
N LEU A 251 28.43 -7.67 0.40
CA LEU A 251 28.91 -7.14 -0.87
C LEU A 251 30.44 -6.95 -0.92
N GLY A 252 31.05 -6.62 0.21
CA GLY A 252 32.52 -6.48 0.30
C GLY A 252 33.29 -7.76 -0.05
N ARG A 253 32.63 -8.93 0.02
CA ARG A 253 33.22 -10.22 -0.40
C ARG A 253 33.15 -10.45 -1.90
N LEU A 254 32.28 -9.75 -2.62
CA LEU A 254 31.95 -9.92 -4.04
C LEU A 254 32.50 -8.81 -4.91
N CYS A 255 32.56 -7.61 -4.36
CA CYS A 255 32.83 -6.40 -5.12
C CYS A 255 34.33 -6.05 -5.11
N GLU A 256 34.73 -5.22 -6.06
CA GLU A 256 36.05 -4.63 -6.11
C GLU A 256 36.30 -3.76 -4.86
N PHE A 257 37.52 -3.77 -4.37
CA PHE A 257 37.87 -3.01 -3.17
C PHE A 257 37.58 -1.50 -3.35
N GLY A 258 36.89 -0.93 -2.36
CA GLY A 258 36.49 0.48 -2.37
C GLY A 258 35.30 0.85 -3.25
N SER A 259 34.70 -0.11 -3.99
CA SER A 259 33.56 0.14 -4.85
C SER A 259 32.19 0.06 -4.17
N VAL A 260 32.12 -0.49 -2.95
CA VAL A 260 30.85 -0.60 -2.20
C VAL A 260 30.49 0.76 -1.62
N GLN A 261 29.34 1.28 -2.05
CA GLN A 261 28.82 2.60 -1.65
C GLN A 261 27.42 2.48 -1.08
N VAL A 262 27.05 3.40 -0.20
CA VAL A 262 25.69 3.56 0.30
C VAL A 262 25.11 4.83 -0.27
N GLU A 263 24.02 4.68 -0.99
CA GLU A 263 23.29 5.79 -1.61
C GLU A 263 21.92 5.91 -0.93
N ASN A 264 21.37 7.13 -0.89
CA ASN A 264 20.03 7.38 -0.38
C ASN A 264 19.77 6.75 1.00
N LEU A 265 20.73 6.85 1.92
CA LEU A 265 20.59 6.35 3.29
C LEU A 265 19.36 6.98 3.96
N PHE A 266 18.49 6.12 4.55
CA PHE A 266 17.24 6.52 5.22
C PHE A 266 16.24 7.24 4.31
N ALA A 267 16.19 6.91 3.02
CA ALA A 267 15.16 7.42 2.14
C ALA A 267 13.79 6.89 2.59
N VAL A 268 12.79 7.77 2.62
CA VAL A 268 11.42 7.41 2.97
C VAL A 268 10.58 7.38 1.69
N GLN A 269 10.01 6.21 1.41
CA GLN A 269 9.18 5.96 0.23
C GLN A 269 7.71 5.86 0.63
N ARG A 270 6.83 6.45 -0.21
CA ARG A 270 5.38 6.43 -0.04
C ARG A 270 4.80 5.15 -0.64
N TYR A 271 4.02 4.42 0.17
CA TYR A 271 3.14 3.35 -0.28
C TYR A 271 1.68 3.72 0.01
N PRO A 272 0.69 3.12 -0.64
CA PRO A 272 -0.71 3.51 -0.45
C PRO A 272 -1.19 3.48 1.02
N THR A 273 -0.66 2.55 1.83
CA THR A 273 -1.10 2.32 3.21
C THR A 273 -0.07 2.69 4.27
N LEU A 274 1.19 2.97 3.90
CA LEU A 274 2.28 3.21 4.85
C LEU A 274 3.44 3.99 4.21
N TRP A 275 4.30 4.54 5.06
CA TRP A 275 5.63 5.01 4.72
C TRP A 275 6.66 3.94 5.06
N GLN A 276 7.65 3.76 4.20
CA GLN A 276 8.70 2.78 4.36
C GLN A 276 10.08 3.43 4.23
N MET A 277 10.96 3.16 5.21
CA MET A 277 12.35 3.59 5.12
C MET A 277 13.16 2.56 4.33
N THR A 278 13.94 3.04 3.37
CA THR A 278 14.85 2.24 2.52
C THR A 278 16.24 2.84 2.50
N SER A 279 17.21 2.02 2.14
CA SER A 279 18.57 2.48 1.84
C SER A 279 19.08 1.72 0.62
N THR A 280 19.92 2.33 -0.19
CA THR A 280 20.48 1.69 -1.39
C THR A 280 21.96 1.42 -1.15
N VAL A 281 22.39 0.19 -1.42
CA VAL A 281 23.80 -0.18 -1.40
C VAL A 281 24.20 -0.70 -2.77
N THR A 282 25.26 -0.14 -3.33
CA THR A 282 25.77 -0.49 -4.66
C THR A 282 27.20 -0.99 -4.56
N GLY A 283 27.64 -1.73 -5.57
CA GLY A 283 29.03 -2.17 -5.67
C GLY A 283 29.36 -2.71 -7.05
N ARG A 284 30.62 -2.60 -7.45
CA ARG A 284 31.13 -3.18 -8.71
C ARG A 284 31.58 -4.61 -8.45
N LEU A 285 30.91 -5.60 -9.06
CA LEU A 285 31.29 -7.01 -8.95
C LEU A 285 32.66 -7.25 -9.58
N ARG A 286 33.48 -8.08 -8.93
CA ARG A 286 34.72 -8.55 -9.53
C ARG A 286 34.43 -9.44 -10.73
N ALA A 287 35.35 -9.52 -11.68
CA ALA A 287 35.22 -10.29 -12.92
C ALA A 287 35.15 -11.83 -12.70
N ASP A 288 35.72 -12.30 -11.60
CA ASP A 288 35.74 -13.72 -11.21
C ASP A 288 34.51 -14.21 -10.44
N VAL A 289 33.57 -13.32 -10.11
CA VAL A 289 32.35 -13.63 -9.35
C VAL A 289 31.25 -14.05 -10.32
N ASP A 290 30.68 -15.23 -10.14
CA ASP A 290 29.50 -15.71 -10.86
C ASP A 290 28.20 -15.50 -10.05
N HIS A 291 27.04 -15.88 -10.60
CA HIS A 291 25.76 -15.74 -9.92
C HIS A 291 25.63 -16.70 -8.72
N TYR A 292 26.27 -17.88 -8.75
CA TYR A 292 26.31 -18.78 -7.60
C TYR A 292 27.03 -18.11 -6.41
N ASP A 293 28.17 -17.46 -6.65
CA ASP A 293 28.90 -16.73 -5.63
C ASP A 293 28.07 -15.59 -5.03
N VAL A 294 27.32 -14.86 -5.89
CA VAL A 294 26.42 -13.79 -5.41
C VAL A 294 25.37 -14.36 -4.46
N PHE A 295 24.69 -15.44 -4.85
CA PHE A 295 23.69 -16.06 -3.98
C PHE A 295 24.34 -16.62 -2.72
N ARG A 296 25.45 -17.31 -2.79
CA ARG A 296 26.16 -17.84 -1.63
C ARG A 296 26.55 -16.76 -0.62
N ALA A 297 26.87 -15.56 -1.07
CA ALA A 297 27.24 -14.46 -0.20
C ALA A 297 26.04 -13.73 0.42
N LEU A 298 24.98 -13.51 -0.37
CA LEU A 298 23.86 -12.66 0.03
C LEU A 298 22.68 -13.45 0.61
N PHE A 299 22.45 -14.68 0.14
CA PHE A 299 21.22 -15.45 0.44
C PHE A 299 21.31 -16.23 1.76
N PRO A 300 20.21 -16.31 2.53
CA PRO A 300 19.00 -15.51 2.41
C PRO A 300 19.24 -14.03 2.76
N CYS A 301 18.32 -13.15 2.35
CA CYS A 301 18.43 -11.72 2.64
C CYS A 301 18.55 -11.46 4.16
N GLY A 302 19.46 -10.57 4.55
CA GLY A 302 19.68 -10.21 5.95
C GLY A 302 18.44 -9.62 6.63
N SER A 303 17.60 -8.88 5.88
CA SER A 303 16.38 -8.26 6.39
C SER A 303 15.34 -9.26 6.91
N VAL A 304 15.36 -10.50 6.40
CA VAL A 304 14.40 -11.56 6.75
C VAL A 304 15.01 -12.70 7.58
N THR A 305 16.25 -12.57 8.01
CA THR A 305 16.95 -13.54 8.87
C THR A 305 17.26 -12.96 10.24
N GLY A 306 18.24 -12.10 10.35
CA GLY A 306 18.67 -11.46 11.57
C GLY A 306 20.17 -11.16 11.55
N ALA A 307 20.68 -10.64 12.65
CA ALA A 307 22.06 -10.23 12.76
C ALA A 307 22.71 -10.78 14.05
N PRO A 308 23.88 -11.46 13.98
CA PRO A 308 24.61 -11.91 12.77
C PRO A 308 23.88 -13.02 11.99
N LYS A 309 23.90 -12.99 10.65
CA LYS A 309 23.06 -13.82 9.76
C LYS A 309 23.15 -15.32 10.06
N ILE A 310 24.33 -15.91 10.07
CA ILE A 310 24.53 -17.36 10.27
C ILE A 310 23.99 -17.79 11.64
N ARG A 311 24.33 -17.02 12.69
CA ARG A 311 23.86 -17.32 14.05
C ARG A 311 22.34 -17.21 14.16
N ALA A 312 21.75 -16.18 13.55
CA ALA A 312 20.31 -15.99 13.47
C ALA A 312 19.63 -17.20 12.82
N MET A 313 20.11 -17.65 11.67
CA MET A 313 19.55 -18.82 10.96
C MET A 313 19.64 -20.10 11.80
N GLN A 314 20.76 -20.35 12.52
CA GLN A 314 20.89 -21.49 13.43
C GLN A 314 19.87 -21.48 14.56
N LEU A 315 19.54 -20.31 15.09
CA LEU A 315 18.60 -20.15 16.19
C LEU A 315 17.14 -20.23 15.68
N LEU A 316 16.86 -19.68 14.50
CA LEU A 316 15.56 -19.81 13.83
C LEU A 316 15.18 -21.27 13.60
N GLY A 317 16.11 -22.10 13.14
CA GLY A 317 15.92 -23.53 12.98
C GLY A 317 15.55 -24.29 14.27
N ARG A 318 15.73 -23.68 15.45
CA ARG A 318 15.34 -24.25 16.76
C ARG A 318 13.97 -23.80 17.25
N VAL A 319 13.42 -22.72 16.71
CA VAL A 319 12.15 -22.13 17.16
C VAL A 319 11.05 -22.17 16.10
N GLU A 320 11.41 -22.22 14.84
CA GLU A 320 10.42 -22.39 13.77
C GLU A 320 10.03 -23.86 13.63
N ASN A 321 8.75 -24.11 13.42
CA ASN A 321 8.20 -25.46 13.42
C ASN A 321 8.13 -26.07 12.01
N GLU A 322 8.25 -25.23 10.96
CA GLU A 322 8.03 -25.62 9.57
C GLU A 322 9.06 -24.95 8.66
N PRO A 323 9.44 -25.58 7.53
CA PRO A 323 10.22 -24.93 6.49
C PRO A 323 9.48 -23.70 5.94
N ARG A 324 10.22 -22.66 5.56
CA ARG A 324 9.66 -21.42 5.01
C ARG A 324 9.25 -21.54 3.55
N GLY A 325 9.90 -22.45 2.79
CA GLY A 325 9.69 -22.64 1.37
C GLY A 325 10.05 -21.39 0.56
N VAL A 326 9.17 -20.97 -0.34
CA VAL A 326 9.40 -19.76 -1.15
C VAL A 326 9.37 -18.48 -0.32
N TYR A 327 8.60 -18.46 0.77
CA TYR A 327 8.55 -17.31 1.66
C TYR A 327 9.94 -16.98 2.23
N THR A 328 10.34 -15.70 2.19
CA THR A 328 11.69 -15.21 2.55
C THR A 328 12.84 -15.80 1.73
N GLY A 329 12.51 -16.53 0.66
CA GLY A 329 13.43 -16.86 -0.41
C GLY A 329 13.57 -15.69 -1.40
N ALA A 330 13.76 -16.00 -2.69
CA ALA A 330 13.89 -14.99 -3.74
C ALA A 330 13.13 -15.39 -5.00
N ILE A 331 12.44 -14.43 -5.62
CA ILE A 331 11.77 -14.62 -6.91
C ILE A 331 12.36 -13.62 -7.89
N GLY A 332 12.66 -14.06 -9.11
CA GLY A 332 13.22 -13.16 -10.08
C GLY A 332 13.58 -13.81 -11.41
N PHE A 333 14.46 -13.17 -12.13
CA PHE A 333 14.93 -13.63 -13.42
C PHE A 333 16.40 -13.29 -13.66
N PHE A 334 17.02 -14.08 -14.52
CA PHE A 334 18.33 -13.86 -15.10
C PHE A 334 18.20 -13.54 -16.58
N SER A 335 19.00 -12.63 -17.09
CA SER A 335 19.17 -12.36 -18.51
C SER A 335 20.57 -11.84 -18.80
N ARG A 336 20.98 -11.84 -20.05
CA ARG A 336 22.28 -11.33 -20.48
C ARG A 336 22.53 -9.86 -20.11
N GLU A 337 21.48 -9.07 -19.96
CA GLU A 337 21.57 -7.63 -19.68
C GLU A 337 21.42 -7.31 -18.20
N ARG A 338 20.58 -8.09 -17.52
CA ARG A 338 20.18 -7.79 -16.16
C ARG A 338 19.69 -9.01 -15.42
N THR A 339 20.08 -9.12 -14.17
CA THR A 339 19.55 -10.06 -13.19
C THR A 339 18.80 -9.29 -12.11
N VAL A 340 17.57 -9.73 -11.74
CA VAL A 340 16.76 -9.07 -10.72
C VAL A 340 16.08 -10.11 -9.85
N PHE A 341 16.24 -9.97 -8.52
CA PHE A 341 15.55 -10.79 -7.53
C PHE A 341 14.95 -9.94 -6.43
N ASN A 342 13.74 -10.28 -6.03
CA ASN A 342 13.10 -9.72 -4.84
C ASN A 342 13.37 -10.58 -3.60
N VAL A 343 13.05 -10.06 -2.42
CA VAL A 343 12.84 -10.86 -1.22
C VAL A 343 11.39 -11.35 -1.26
N ALA A 344 11.16 -12.66 -1.28
CA ALA A 344 9.81 -13.24 -1.44
C ALA A 344 8.98 -13.10 -0.16
N ILE A 345 8.55 -11.88 0.15
CA ILE A 345 7.61 -11.54 1.22
C ILE A 345 6.25 -11.14 0.65
N ARG A 346 5.21 -11.10 1.49
CA ARG A 346 3.82 -10.89 1.02
C ARG A 346 3.47 -11.84 -0.12
N THR A 347 3.82 -13.09 0.09
CA THR A 347 3.76 -14.15 -0.93
C THR A 347 2.73 -15.19 -0.53
N LEU A 348 1.76 -15.40 -1.41
CA LEU A 348 0.74 -16.42 -1.29
C LEU A 348 1.13 -17.61 -2.16
N ASP A 349 1.26 -18.78 -1.56
CA ASP A 349 1.49 -20.05 -2.23
C ASP A 349 0.17 -20.84 -2.30
N LEU A 350 -0.21 -21.24 -3.50
CA LEU A 350 -1.46 -21.94 -3.79
C LEU A 350 -1.20 -23.36 -4.29
N ASP A 351 -1.87 -24.31 -3.66
CA ASP A 351 -1.97 -25.70 -4.11
C ASP A 351 -3.46 -26.04 -4.35
N GLY A 352 -3.91 -25.90 -5.60
CA GLY A 352 -5.32 -25.87 -5.93
C GLY A 352 -6.00 -24.66 -5.26
N GLU A 353 -6.98 -24.93 -4.38
CA GLU A 353 -7.66 -23.92 -3.56
C GLU A 353 -6.96 -23.66 -2.21
N ASN A 354 -6.04 -24.53 -1.79
CA ASN A 354 -5.36 -24.34 -0.52
C ASN A 354 -4.35 -23.21 -0.63
N ALA A 355 -4.42 -22.29 0.30
CA ALA A 355 -3.57 -21.10 0.36
C ALA A 355 -2.69 -21.13 1.60
N THR A 356 -1.43 -20.79 1.40
CA THR A 356 -0.43 -20.67 2.47
C THR A 356 0.30 -19.35 2.30
N MET A 357 0.47 -18.59 3.39
CA MET A 357 1.23 -17.35 3.39
C MET A 357 2.15 -17.32 4.62
N GLY A 358 3.44 -17.13 4.40
CA GLY A 358 4.38 -16.85 5.48
C GLY A 358 4.26 -15.40 5.95
N VAL A 359 4.32 -15.20 7.28
CA VAL A 359 4.40 -13.89 7.92
C VAL A 359 5.48 -13.92 9.01
N GLY A 360 6.03 -12.77 9.35
CA GLY A 360 7.05 -12.67 10.39
C GLY A 360 7.38 -11.24 10.75
N SER A 361 8.07 -11.08 11.88
CA SER A 361 8.58 -9.80 12.35
C SER A 361 9.98 -9.92 12.93
N GLY A 362 10.71 -8.80 12.92
CA GLY A 362 12.06 -8.72 13.46
C GLY A 362 12.06 -8.48 14.97
N ILE A 363 12.32 -9.51 15.75
CA ILE A 363 12.36 -9.42 17.20
C ILE A 363 13.67 -8.80 17.67
N VAL A 364 13.59 -7.69 18.37
CA VAL A 364 14.67 -6.99 19.07
C VAL A 364 14.40 -6.98 20.58
N ILE A 365 15.33 -6.49 21.38
CA ILE A 365 15.21 -6.53 22.84
C ILE A 365 13.95 -5.81 23.38
N ASP A 366 13.50 -4.77 22.70
CA ASP A 366 12.34 -3.97 23.10
C ASP A 366 11.01 -4.43 22.47
N SER A 367 11.03 -5.51 21.67
CA SER A 367 9.83 -6.07 21.05
C SER A 367 8.90 -6.68 22.11
N THR A 368 7.59 -6.48 21.95
CA THR A 368 6.58 -7.18 22.75
C THR A 368 5.83 -8.19 21.90
N ALA A 369 5.59 -9.38 22.42
CA ALA A 369 4.98 -10.48 21.65
C ALA A 369 3.62 -10.09 21.04
N GLU A 370 2.79 -9.38 21.80
CA GLU A 370 1.46 -8.90 21.35
C GLU A 370 1.57 -7.98 20.13
N LYS A 371 2.46 -6.96 20.18
CA LYS A 371 2.65 -6.01 19.07
C LYS A 371 3.18 -6.72 17.83
N GLU A 372 4.18 -7.58 17.99
CA GLU A 372 4.82 -8.28 16.88
C GLU A 372 3.87 -9.31 16.23
N PHE A 373 3.06 -10.01 17.04
CA PHE A 373 2.03 -10.91 16.53
C PHE A 373 0.94 -10.16 15.76
N GLY A 374 0.47 -9.02 16.31
CA GLY A 374 -0.47 -8.11 15.62
C GLY A 374 0.10 -7.58 14.31
N GLU A 375 1.39 -7.18 14.27
CA GLU A 375 2.07 -6.75 13.04
C GLU A 375 2.11 -7.86 11.99
N CYS A 376 2.36 -9.11 12.40
CA CYS A 376 2.33 -10.25 11.48
C CYS A 376 0.94 -10.44 10.86
N GLN A 377 -0.14 -10.27 11.63
CA GLN A 377 -1.51 -10.35 11.12
C GLN A 377 -1.82 -9.20 10.13
N LEU A 378 -1.44 -7.97 10.47
CA LEU A 378 -1.58 -6.80 9.60
C LEU A 378 -0.89 -6.98 8.24
N LYS A 379 0.24 -7.69 8.20
CA LYS A 379 0.95 -8.00 6.95
C LYS A 379 0.15 -8.87 5.97
N ALA A 380 -0.92 -9.51 6.40
CA ALA A 380 -1.83 -10.29 5.56
C ALA A 380 -3.12 -9.54 5.18
N GLU A 381 -3.40 -8.38 5.77
CA GLU A 381 -4.65 -7.64 5.54
C GLU A 381 -4.83 -7.15 4.10
N PHE A 382 -3.74 -6.99 3.35
CA PHE A 382 -3.85 -6.64 1.93
C PHE A 382 -4.59 -7.69 1.09
N LEU A 383 -4.69 -8.93 1.56
CA LEU A 383 -5.48 -10.00 0.93
C LEU A 383 -6.99 -9.75 1.09
N ASN A 384 -7.39 -9.09 2.18
CA ASN A 384 -8.76 -8.91 2.60
C ASN A 384 -9.18 -7.44 2.51
N GLY A 385 -10.39 -7.19 2.06
CA GLY A 385 -11.01 -5.89 1.95
C GLY A 385 -10.94 -5.35 0.53
N ALA A 386 -12.08 -5.03 0.00
CA ALA A 386 -12.21 -4.21 -1.18
C ALA A 386 -12.26 -2.75 -0.71
N GLU A 387 -11.21 -1.97 -0.96
CA GLU A 387 -11.51 -0.58 -1.28
C GLU A 387 -12.23 -0.66 -2.62
N GLU A 388 -13.53 -0.39 -2.64
CA GLU A 388 -14.21 -0.22 -3.91
C GLU A 388 -13.49 0.86 -4.70
N PRO A 389 -13.33 0.71 -6.02
CA PRO A 389 -12.75 1.77 -6.83
C PRO A 389 -13.51 3.06 -6.56
N PHE A 390 -12.76 4.10 -6.26
CA PHE A 390 -13.37 5.39 -6.01
C PHE A 390 -12.76 6.44 -6.93
N SER A 391 -13.52 7.52 -7.15
CA SER A 391 -13.07 8.75 -7.79
C SER A 391 -12.97 9.85 -6.73
N LEU A 392 -12.10 10.81 -6.95
CA LEU A 392 -12.16 12.07 -6.25
C LEU A 392 -13.32 12.86 -6.80
N VAL A 393 -14.01 13.60 -5.94
CA VAL A 393 -15.22 14.32 -6.34
C VAL A 393 -15.21 15.74 -5.81
N GLU A 394 -15.60 16.70 -6.67
CA GLU A 394 -15.91 18.06 -6.24
C GLU A 394 -17.37 18.41 -6.55
N SER A 395 -17.94 19.30 -5.75
CA SER A 395 -19.30 19.81 -5.97
C SER A 395 -19.25 21.32 -5.88
N LEU A 396 -19.35 21.96 -7.05
CA LEU A 396 -19.22 23.41 -7.22
C LEU A 396 -20.58 24.03 -7.47
N LEU A 397 -20.74 25.29 -7.09
CA LEU A 397 -21.85 26.12 -7.53
C LEU A 397 -21.40 26.90 -8.78
N TRP A 398 -22.26 26.92 -9.79
CA TRP A 398 -22.18 27.82 -10.95
C TRP A 398 -23.30 28.86 -10.85
N VAL A 399 -22.92 30.15 -10.91
CA VAL A 399 -23.84 31.28 -11.07
C VAL A 399 -23.13 32.31 -11.94
N ASP A 400 -23.28 32.18 -13.25
CA ASP A 400 -22.54 32.97 -14.25
C ASP A 400 -21.01 32.99 -14.03
N GLY A 401 -20.52 31.95 -13.35
CA GLY A 401 -19.11 31.72 -12.94
C GLY A 401 -19.03 30.73 -11.78
N TYR A 402 -17.81 30.32 -11.43
CA TYR A 402 -17.54 29.44 -10.29
C TYR A 402 -16.92 30.26 -9.12
N PRO A 403 -17.70 30.68 -8.11
CA PRO A 403 -17.22 31.61 -7.07
C PRO A 403 -16.00 31.13 -6.26
N LEU A 404 -15.90 29.82 -6.02
CA LEU A 404 -14.86 29.23 -5.17
C LEU A 404 -14.01 28.19 -5.94
N MET A 405 -13.88 28.33 -7.26
CA MET A 405 -13.26 27.35 -8.14
C MET A 405 -11.83 26.97 -7.68
N GLU A 406 -11.00 27.94 -7.39
CA GLU A 406 -9.60 27.68 -7.01
C GLU A 406 -9.50 26.90 -5.70
N LEU A 407 -10.35 27.17 -4.71
CA LEU A 407 -10.39 26.40 -3.45
C LEU A 407 -10.83 24.95 -3.69
N HIS A 408 -11.72 24.71 -4.65
CA HIS A 408 -12.10 23.35 -5.06
C HIS A 408 -10.95 22.62 -5.77
N ILE A 409 -10.28 23.30 -6.69
CA ILE A 409 -9.12 22.75 -7.41
C ILE A 409 -7.96 22.46 -6.44
N ASP A 410 -7.72 23.34 -5.47
CA ASP A 410 -6.70 23.12 -4.43
C ASP A 410 -6.99 21.86 -3.61
N ARG A 411 -8.22 21.66 -3.15
CA ARG A 411 -8.61 20.46 -2.38
C ARG A 411 -8.54 19.19 -3.22
N LEU A 412 -8.94 19.28 -4.50
CA LEU A 412 -8.83 18.17 -5.44
C LEU A 412 -7.37 17.78 -5.67
N ALA A 413 -6.49 18.78 -5.88
CA ALA A 413 -5.05 18.59 -6.04
C ALA A 413 -4.41 17.94 -4.80
N ASP A 414 -4.78 18.41 -3.61
CA ASP A 414 -4.31 17.85 -2.34
C ASP A 414 -4.72 16.38 -2.17
N SER A 415 -5.97 16.06 -2.49
CA SER A 415 -6.45 14.67 -2.45
C SER A 415 -5.83 13.81 -3.55
N ALA A 416 -5.56 14.35 -4.73
CA ALA A 416 -4.90 13.67 -5.84
C ALA A 416 -3.45 13.32 -5.48
N ASP A 417 -2.69 14.25 -4.87
CA ASP A 417 -1.35 13.96 -4.33
C ASP A 417 -1.40 12.88 -3.25
N TYR A 418 -2.36 12.94 -2.31
CA TYR A 418 -2.48 11.96 -1.23
C TYR A 418 -2.72 10.53 -1.72
N PHE A 419 -3.60 10.35 -2.72
CA PHE A 419 -4.01 9.04 -3.24
C PHE A 419 -3.27 8.58 -4.51
N ASP A 420 -2.25 9.32 -4.97
CA ASP A 420 -1.52 9.04 -6.21
C ASP A 420 -2.43 9.00 -7.46
N PHE A 421 -3.35 9.96 -7.58
CA PHE A 421 -4.14 10.18 -8.79
C PHE A 421 -3.36 11.06 -9.78
N GLN A 422 -3.48 10.77 -11.07
CA GLN A 422 -2.99 11.69 -12.09
C GLN A 422 -3.85 12.95 -12.08
N PHE A 423 -3.23 14.10 -12.01
CA PHE A 423 -3.91 15.38 -11.87
C PHE A 423 -3.18 16.47 -12.63
N ASP A 424 -3.93 17.19 -13.47
CA ASP A 424 -3.48 18.41 -14.11
C ASP A 424 -4.49 19.53 -13.82
N ARG A 425 -4.01 20.65 -13.27
CA ARG A 425 -4.82 21.77 -12.84
C ARG A 425 -5.51 22.47 -14.01
N ASP A 426 -4.83 22.58 -15.15
CA ASP A 426 -5.34 23.29 -16.31
C ASP A 426 -6.36 22.43 -17.09
N GLU A 427 -6.16 21.09 -17.12
CA GLU A 427 -7.17 20.17 -17.65
C GLU A 427 -8.45 20.19 -16.84
N VAL A 428 -8.36 20.18 -15.49
CA VAL A 428 -9.54 20.30 -14.61
C VAL A 428 -10.27 21.62 -14.82
N ARG A 429 -9.54 22.74 -14.91
CA ARG A 429 -10.09 24.07 -15.16
C ARG A 429 -10.75 24.13 -16.54
N GLY A 430 -10.10 23.59 -17.55
CA GLY A 430 -10.62 23.50 -18.93
C GLY A 430 -11.93 22.73 -19.01
N ALA A 431 -12.01 21.54 -18.37
CA ALA A 431 -13.22 20.73 -18.33
C ALA A 431 -14.42 21.43 -17.64
N LEU A 432 -14.15 22.19 -16.56
CA LEU A 432 -15.18 22.99 -15.89
C LEU A 432 -15.72 24.12 -16.80
N PHE A 433 -14.83 24.83 -17.52
CA PHE A 433 -15.25 25.90 -18.43
C PHE A 433 -15.94 25.35 -19.69
N GLU A 434 -15.51 24.23 -20.23
CA GLU A 434 -16.16 23.55 -21.35
C GLU A 434 -17.60 23.15 -20.99
N ALA A 435 -17.79 22.54 -19.82
CA ALA A 435 -19.14 22.20 -19.35
C ALA A 435 -20.00 23.46 -19.15
N ALA A 436 -19.42 24.53 -18.60
CA ALA A 436 -20.13 25.79 -18.33
C ALA A 436 -20.58 26.53 -19.61
N ALA A 437 -19.93 26.32 -20.74
CA ALA A 437 -20.31 26.94 -22.01
C ALA A 437 -21.72 26.55 -22.49
N ALA A 438 -22.24 25.43 -21.99
CA ALA A 438 -23.59 24.95 -22.28
C ALA A 438 -24.65 25.37 -21.24
N PHE A 439 -24.26 26.12 -20.18
CA PHE A 439 -25.19 26.46 -19.11
C PHE A 439 -26.01 27.73 -19.47
N PRO A 440 -27.33 27.74 -19.14
CA PRO A 440 -28.15 28.93 -19.32
C PRO A 440 -27.69 30.08 -18.41
N HIS A 441 -27.70 31.31 -18.95
CA HIS A 441 -27.39 32.49 -18.15
C HIS A 441 -28.43 32.72 -17.04
N GLY A 442 -27.99 33.12 -15.86
CA GLY A 442 -28.83 33.43 -14.72
C GLY A 442 -29.44 32.23 -14.01
N GLU A 443 -29.10 31.00 -14.44
CA GLU A 443 -29.54 29.76 -13.78
C GLU A 443 -28.42 29.20 -12.89
N ALA A 444 -28.72 29.05 -11.59
CA ALA A 444 -27.79 28.42 -10.67
C ALA A 444 -27.70 26.91 -10.93
N ARG A 445 -26.49 26.38 -11.05
CA ARG A 445 -26.23 24.95 -11.25
C ARG A 445 -25.27 24.37 -10.22
N LYS A 446 -25.62 23.18 -9.76
CA LYS A 446 -24.66 22.33 -9.03
C LYS A 446 -23.87 21.54 -10.06
N VAL A 447 -22.57 21.75 -10.08
CA VAL A 447 -21.64 21.05 -10.95
C VAL A 447 -20.86 20.04 -10.13
N ARG A 448 -20.88 18.78 -10.57
CA ARG A 448 -20.18 17.67 -9.95
C ARG A 448 -19.04 17.23 -10.87
N LEU A 449 -17.81 17.40 -10.41
CA LEU A 449 -16.61 16.94 -11.10
C LEU A 449 -16.13 15.65 -10.45
N LEU A 450 -15.82 14.64 -11.27
CA LEU A 450 -15.23 13.38 -10.86
C LEU A 450 -13.88 13.24 -11.55
N LEU A 451 -12.87 12.85 -10.78
CA LEU A 451 -11.53 12.54 -11.27
C LEU A 451 -11.20 11.10 -10.91
N ASP A 452 -10.89 10.27 -11.90
CA ASP A 452 -10.42 8.92 -11.64
C ASP A 452 -8.90 8.84 -11.44
N ARG A 453 -8.40 7.67 -11.04
CA ARG A 453 -6.96 7.48 -10.77
C ARG A 453 -6.07 7.72 -11.99
N GLN A 454 -6.58 7.53 -13.19
CA GLN A 454 -5.88 7.73 -14.47
C GLN A 454 -5.96 9.18 -14.98
N GLY A 455 -6.55 10.10 -14.20
CA GLY A 455 -6.70 11.51 -14.58
C GLY A 455 -7.89 11.80 -15.48
N ARG A 456 -8.78 10.82 -15.76
CA ARG A 456 -9.97 11.08 -16.57
C ARG A 456 -10.97 11.89 -15.77
N ILE A 457 -11.49 12.95 -16.40
CA ILE A 457 -12.42 13.90 -15.80
C ILE A 457 -13.81 13.67 -16.38
N LEU A 458 -14.81 13.59 -15.49
CA LEU A 458 -16.22 13.61 -15.84
C LEU A 458 -16.89 14.78 -15.12
N VAL A 459 -17.62 15.60 -15.86
CA VAL A 459 -18.39 16.73 -15.30
C VAL A 459 -19.87 16.52 -15.53
N GLU A 460 -20.61 16.43 -14.44
CA GLU A 460 -22.08 16.33 -14.40
C GLU A 460 -22.66 17.63 -13.86
N ASN A 461 -23.87 17.99 -14.22
CA ASN A 461 -24.54 19.17 -13.67
C ASN A 461 -26.03 18.99 -13.51
N GLU A 462 -26.62 19.69 -12.55
CA GLU A 462 -28.06 19.76 -12.31
C GLU A 462 -28.47 21.18 -11.89
N ALA A 463 -29.68 21.61 -12.27
CA ALA A 463 -30.21 22.90 -11.84
C ALA A 463 -30.40 22.90 -10.32
N VAL A 464 -29.92 23.95 -9.66
CA VAL A 464 -30.23 24.20 -8.25
C VAL A 464 -31.58 24.90 -8.21
N ALA A 465 -32.58 24.27 -7.58
CA ALA A 465 -33.86 24.95 -7.35
C ALA A 465 -33.57 26.29 -6.64
N SER A 466 -33.98 27.40 -7.25
CA SER A 466 -33.73 28.71 -6.68
C SER A 466 -34.43 28.78 -5.32
N THR A 467 -33.68 28.78 -4.26
CA THR A 467 -34.12 29.24 -2.96
C THR A 467 -34.24 30.78 -3.03
N THR A 468 -35.05 31.25 -3.98
CA THR A 468 -35.44 32.66 -4.03
C THR A 468 -36.44 32.91 -2.92
N SER A 469 -36.04 33.84 -2.10
CA SER A 469 -36.85 34.53 -1.10
C SER A 469 -36.69 34.01 0.31
N ALA A 470 -36.01 34.81 1.07
CA ALA A 470 -36.01 34.83 2.52
C ALA A 470 -37.44 35.10 3.08
N THR A 471 -38.36 34.19 2.86
CA THR A 471 -39.39 33.93 3.86
C THR A 471 -38.71 33.06 4.89
N VAL A 472 -38.83 33.40 6.16
CA VAL A 472 -38.38 32.60 7.31
C VAL A 472 -39.19 31.29 7.26
N GLU A 473 -38.80 30.38 6.38
CA GLU A 473 -39.25 28.98 6.42
C GLU A 473 -38.78 28.41 7.72
N ALA A 474 -39.62 27.61 8.36
CA ALA A 474 -39.24 26.92 9.61
C ALA A 474 -37.88 26.25 9.42
N PRO A 475 -36.93 26.43 10.35
CA PRO A 475 -35.58 25.87 10.19
C PRO A 475 -35.68 24.37 9.99
N GLU A 476 -34.86 23.87 9.07
CA GLU A 476 -34.79 22.44 8.74
C GLU A 476 -34.33 21.62 9.93
N ARG A 477 -34.87 20.41 10.06
CA ARG A 477 -34.55 19.50 11.15
C ARG A 477 -33.41 18.58 10.75
N VAL A 478 -32.48 18.37 11.67
CA VAL A 478 -31.39 17.40 11.54
C VAL A 478 -31.37 16.45 12.73
N CYS A 479 -30.94 15.20 12.51
CA CYS A 479 -30.80 14.19 13.55
C CYS A 479 -29.31 13.82 13.77
N VAL A 480 -29.04 13.01 14.77
CA VAL A 480 -27.70 12.48 15.06
C VAL A 480 -27.63 11.03 14.58
N ALA A 481 -26.58 10.69 13.85
CA ALA A 481 -26.31 9.33 13.42
C ALA A 481 -26.05 8.39 14.60
N LYS A 482 -26.49 7.14 14.50
CA LYS A 482 -26.18 6.09 15.47
C LYS A 482 -24.73 5.66 15.37
N GLU A 483 -24.24 5.56 14.16
CA GLU A 483 -22.86 5.18 13.85
C GLU A 483 -21.88 6.30 14.22
N ARG A 484 -20.67 5.88 14.59
CA ARG A 484 -19.58 6.79 14.94
C ARG A 484 -18.52 6.75 13.85
N THR A 485 -17.93 7.89 13.54
CA THR A 485 -16.76 8.00 12.67
C THR A 485 -15.49 7.72 13.46
N ASP A 486 -14.51 7.09 12.83
CA ASP A 486 -13.17 6.92 13.41
C ASP A 486 -12.23 8.00 12.84
N PRO A 487 -11.67 8.93 13.63
CA PRO A 487 -10.76 9.95 13.14
C PRO A 487 -9.50 9.42 12.46
N ARG A 488 -9.23 8.12 12.58
CA ARG A 488 -8.12 7.46 11.86
C ARG A 488 -8.49 7.04 10.44
N ASP A 489 -9.75 7.15 10.06
CA ASP A 489 -10.18 6.87 8.69
C ASP A 489 -9.84 8.05 7.76
N ARG A 490 -8.87 7.82 6.86
CA ARG A 490 -8.42 8.81 5.87
C ARG A 490 -9.53 9.31 4.95
N PHE A 491 -10.57 8.51 4.68
CA PHE A 491 -11.69 8.91 3.81
C PHE A 491 -12.58 10.01 4.39
N LEU A 492 -12.46 10.32 5.67
CA LEU A 492 -13.14 11.46 6.28
C LEU A 492 -12.55 12.80 5.83
N TYR A 493 -11.27 12.82 5.50
CA TYR A 493 -10.51 14.04 5.19
C TYR A 493 -10.47 14.38 3.70
N HIS A 494 -10.84 13.43 2.86
CA HIS A 494 -10.80 13.56 1.41
C HIS A 494 -12.19 13.37 0.79
N LYS A 495 -12.54 14.24 -0.19
CA LYS A 495 -13.84 14.15 -0.85
C LYS A 495 -13.78 13.11 -1.96
N THR A 496 -14.30 11.91 -1.67
CA THR A 496 -14.31 10.77 -2.58
C THR A 496 -15.74 10.26 -2.82
N THR A 497 -15.90 9.40 -3.83
CA THR A 497 -17.14 8.64 -4.03
C THR A 497 -17.31 7.49 -3.03
N TYR A 498 -16.25 7.09 -2.33
CA TYR A 498 -16.28 6.05 -1.30
C TYR A 498 -16.67 6.64 0.06
N ARG A 499 -17.98 6.75 0.30
CA ARG A 499 -18.55 7.27 1.57
C ARG A 499 -19.77 6.44 2.02
N PRO A 500 -19.65 5.09 2.18
CA PRO A 500 -20.81 4.24 2.43
C PRO A 500 -21.54 4.59 3.74
N LEU A 501 -20.81 4.93 4.81
CA LEU A 501 -21.39 5.34 6.08
C LEU A 501 -22.31 6.56 5.92
N TYR A 502 -21.80 7.61 5.27
CA TYR A 502 -22.52 8.86 5.07
C TYR A 502 -23.73 8.68 4.13
N ALA A 503 -23.57 7.93 3.04
CA ALA A 503 -24.62 7.70 2.07
C ALA A 503 -25.81 6.94 2.69
N ASN A 504 -25.55 5.90 3.46
CA ASN A 504 -26.56 5.11 4.13
C ASN A 504 -27.31 5.91 5.21
N ALA A 505 -26.57 6.63 6.06
CA ALA A 505 -27.16 7.45 7.11
C ALA A 505 -27.99 8.59 6.55
N LEU A 506 -27.51 9.27 5.49
CA LEU A 506 -28.26 10.35 4.83
C LEU A 506 -29.56 9.83 4.21
N LYS A 507 -29.51 8.70 3.52
CA LYS A 507 -30.70 8.07 2.95
C LYS A 507 -31.76 7.82 4.01
N THR A 508 -31.37 7.19 5.12
CA THR A 508 -32.27 6.90 6.25
C THR A 508 -32.85 8.18 6.87
N ALA A 509 -32.00 9.22 7.03
CA ALA A 509 -32.43 10.51 7.58
C ALA A 509 -33.46 11.20 6.67
N ILE A 510 -33.23 11.21 5.34
CA ILE A 510 -34.16 11.80 4.38
C ILE A 510 -35.50 11.05 4.39
N GLU A 511 -35.48 9.71 4.42
CA GLU A 511 -36.68 8.87 4.53
C GLU A 511 -37.47 9.15 5.82
N ALA A 512 -36.78 9.56 6.89
CA ALA A 512 -37.40 9.99 8.16
C ALA A 512 -37.81 11.47 8.19
N GLY A 513 -37.62 12.24 7.12
CA GLY A 513 -38.01 13.64 7.00
C GLY A 513 -37.02 14.65 7.57
N PHE A 514 -35.75 14.27 7.71
CA PHE A 514 -34.67 15.16 8.09
C PHE A 514 -33.94 15.72 6.87
N ALA A 515 -33.37 16.91 6.98
CA ALA A 515 -32.61 17.55 5.90
C ALA A 515 -31.18 17.03 5.76
N ASP A 516 -30.58 16.58 6.87
CA ASP A 516 -29.24 15.98 6.93
C ASP A 516 -29.10 15.21 8.27
N VAL A 517 -27.97 14.56 8.46
CA VAL A 517 -27.63 13.77 9.65
C VAL A 517 -26.24 14.15 10.15
N LEU A 518 -26.13 14.47 11.44
CA LEU A 518 -24.89 14.84 12.13
C LEU A 518 -24.15 13.61 12.62
N PHE A 519 -22.82 13.62 12.51
CA PHE A 519 -21.97 12.54 13.03
C PHE A 519 -21.17 12.98 14.23
N LEU A 520 -20.93 12.01 15.12
CA LEU A 520 -19.96 12.11 16.17
C LEU A 520 -18.86 11.06 15.95
N ASN A 521 -17.64 11.38 16.34
CA ASN A 521 -16.55 10.43 16.28
C ASN A 521 -16.57 9.45 17.48
N THR A 522 -15.64 8.49 17.48
CA THR A 522 -15.47 7.50 18.56
C THR A 522 -15.08 8.11 19.91
N LEU A 523 -14.65 9.38 19.94
CA LEU A 523 -14.36 10.16 21.16
C LEU A 523 -15.59 10.96 21.62
N GLY A 524 -16.73 10.84 20.93
CA GLY A 524 -17.96 11.56 21.23
C GLY A 524 -17.93 13.04 20.83
N GLU A 525 -17.03 13.44 19.94
CA GLU A 525 -16.95 14.81 19.42
C GLU A 525 -17.79 14.94 18.16
N VAL A 526 -18.45 16.09 18.00
CA VAL A 526 -19.17 16.44 16.76
C VAL A 526 -18.17 16.61 15.63
N THR A 527 -18.48 16.04 14.47
CA THR A 527 -17.63 16.13 13.28
C THR A 527 -18.27 17.01 12.22
N GLU A 528 -19.10 16.42 11.38
CA GLU A 528 -19.79 17.09 10.28
C GLU A 528 -21.16 16.45 10.04
N ALA A 529 -21.97 16.99 9.13
CA ALA A 529 -23.14 16.30 8.59
C ALA A 529 -22.76 15.51 7.31
N ALA A 530 -23.67 14.71 6.80
CA ALA A 530 -23.38 13.82 5.66
C ALA A 530 -22.87 14.58 4.42
N ILE A 531 -23.39 15.80 4.16
CA ILE A 531 -23.00 16.62 3.02
C ILE A 531 -22.67 18.09 3.38
N HIS A 532 -22.59 18.41 4.66
CA HIS A 532 -22.31 19.77 5.16
C HIS A 532 -21.30 19.75 6.32
N ASN A 533 -20.54 20.84 6.46
CA ASN A 533 -19.83 21.12 7.72
C ASN A 533 -20.78 21.82 8.71
N VAL A 534 -20.46 21.71 10.02
CA VAL A 534 -21.27 22.23 11.12
C VAL A 534 -20.61 23.44 11.72
N PHE A 535 -21.42 24.46 12.01
CA PHE A 535 -21.08 25.60 12.84
C PHE A 535 -22.14 25.80 13.92
N VAL A 536 -21.73 26.17 15.11
CA VAL A 536 -22.63 26.62 16.17
C VAL A 536 -22.36 28.09 16.48
N GLU A 537 -23.41 28.83 16.79
CA GLU A 537 -23.32 30.21 17.26
C GLU A 537 -23.56 30.25 18.76
N LYS A 538 -22.68 30.95 19.50
CA LYS A 538 -22.84 31.19 20.93
C LYS A 538 -22.31 32.57 21.27
N GLY A 539 -23.18 33.43 21.80
CA GLY A 539 -22.84 34.80 22.14
C GLY A 539 -22.29 35.64 20.98
N GLY A 540 -22.78 35.43 19.75
CA GLY A 540 -22.34 36.11 18.53
C GLY A 540 -21.03 35.61 17.93
N HIS A 541 -20.40 34.58 18.52
CA HIS A 541 -19.24 33.89 17.99
C HIS A 541 -19.66 32.59 17.32
N TRP A 542 -18.99 32.26 16.22
CA TRP A 542 -19.18 31.00 15.49
C TRP A 542 -18.08 30.03 15.88
N ILE A 543 -18.45 28.78 16.10
CA ILE A 543 -17.53 27.71 16.47
C ILE A 543 -17.76 26.54 15.53
N THR A 544 -16.68 25.95 15.00
CA THR A 544 -16.72 24.74 14.15
C THR A 544 -15.70 23.72 14.67
N PRO A 545 -15.98 22.41 14.57
CA PRO A 545 -15.00 21.40 14.94
C PRO A 545 -13.73 21.50 14.08
N PRO A 546 -12.53 21.30 14.66
CA PRO A 546 -11.29 21.22 13.91
C PRO A 546 -11.25 19.97 13.04
N VAL A 547 -10.51 20.02 11.94
CA VAL A 547 -10.37 18.89 11.00
C VAL A 547 -9.90 17.64 11.72
N SER A 548 -9.07 17.75 12.75
CA SER A 548 -8.56 16.62 13.57
C SER A 548 -9.65 15.77 14.24
N CYS A 549 -10.89 16.27 14.38
CA CYS A 549 -12.02 15.48 14.85
C CYS A 549 -12.48 14.40 13.84
N GLY A 550 -11.97 14.39 12.62
CA GLY A 550 -12.35 13.46 11.55
C GLY A 550 -13.50 13.98 10.70
N LEU A 551 -13.26 15.05 9.97
CA LEU A 551 -14.24 15.67 9.07
C LEU A 551 -13.57 16.20 7.81
N LEU A 552 -14.37 16.36 6.76
CA LEU A 552 -13.91 16.93 5.50
C LEU A 552 -13.57 18.41 5.67
N PRO A 553 -12.36 18.88 5.25
CA PRO A 553 -12.04 20.30 5.17
C PRO A 553 -12.84 20.95 4.05
N GLY A 554 -14.10 21.35 4.33
CA GLY A 554 -15.03 21.87 3.34
C GLY A 554 -14.55 23.17 2.74
N VAL A 555 -14.73 23.35 1.42
CA VAL A 555 -14.31 24.57 0.70
C VAL A 555 -15.04 25.79 1.24
N TYR A 556 -16.34 25.69 1.50
CA TYR A 556 -17.09 26.81 2.06
C TYR A 556 -16.73 27.07 3.54
N ARG A 557 -16.43 26.02 4.33
CA ARG A 557 -15.89 26.13 5.67
C ARG A 557 -14.58 26.93 5.66
N ARG A 558 -13.64 26.57 4.76
CA ARG A 558 -12.36 27.28 4.58
C ARG A 558 -12.60 28.75 4.21
N HIS A 559 -13.48 29.01 3.26
CA HIS A 559 -13.85 30.38 2.87
C HIS A 559 -14.37 31.20 4.05
N LEU A 560 -15.23 30.62 4.90
CA LEU A 560 -15.74 31.32 6.09
C LEU A 560 -14.62 31.60 7.11
N LEU A 561 -13.73 30.64 7.37
CA LEU A 561 -12.60 30.82 8.27
C LEU A 561 -11.62 31.89 7.79
N GLU A 562 -11.42 32.02 6.46
CA GLU A 562 -10.54 33.02 5.87
C GLU A 562 -11.18 34.44 5.80
N THR A 563 -12.52 34.52 5.73
CA THR A 563 -13.21 35.80 5.50
C THR A 563 -13.90 36.39 6.71
N ARG A 564 -14.13 35.61 7.79
CA ARG A 564 -14.78 36.05 9.01
C ARG A 564 -13.83 35.97 10.22
N SER A 565 -13.76 37.04 11.00
CA SER A 565 -12.88 37.12 12.19
C SER A 565 -13.50 36.56 13.47
N ASN A 566 -14.83 36.27 13.49
CA ASN A 566 -15.57 35.80 14.67
C ASN A 566 -15.80 34.28 14.65
N ILE A 567 -14.92 33.50 13.97
CA ILE A 567 -15.00 32.05 13.94
C ILE A 567 -13.82 31.45 14.69
N GLU A 568 -14.12 30.45 15.53
CA GLU A 568 -13.15 29.64 16.27
C GLU A 568 -13.24 28.17 15.88
N GLU A 569 -12.08 27.51 15.75
CA GLU A 569 -12.01 26.05 15.64
C GLU A 569 -11.84 25.46 17.05
N ARG A 570 -12.83 24.73 17.50
CA ARG A 570 -12.84 24.06 18.80
C ARG A 570 -13.63 22.76 18.73
N SER A 571 -13.14 21.72 19.42
CA SER A 571 -13.90 20.46 19.56
C SER A 571 -15.24 20.74 20.26
N LEU A 572 -16.31 20.19 19.67
CA LEU A 572 -17.69 20.32 20.14
C LEU A 572 -18.20 18.96 20.60
N LYS A 573 -18.98 18.97 21.67
CA LYS A 573 -19.78 17.81 22.12
C LYS A 573 -21.25 18.03 21.79
N LEU A 574 -22.07 17.00 21.96
CA LEU A 574 -23.50 17.11 21.69
C LEU A 574 -24.18 18.18 22.56
N ASP A 575 -23.72 18.37 23.79
CA ASP A 575 -24.23 19.40 24.70
C ASP A 575 -23.94 20.82 24.18
N ASP A 576 -22.81 21.04 23.49
CA ASP A 576 -22.52 22.35 22.89
C ASP A 576 -23.55 22.71 21.80
N LEU A 577 -24.11 21.71 21.09
CA LEU A 577 -25.17 21.92 20.11
C LEU A 577 -26.51 22.24 20.78
N ARG A 578 -26.81 21.64 21.93
CA ARG A 578 -28.01 21.91 22.73
C ARG A 578 -28.02 23.33 23.31
N ASP A 579 -26.85 23.77 23.75
CA ASP A 579 -26.64 25.05 24.39
C ASP A 579 -26.35 26.18 23.40
N ALA A 580 -26.35 25.92 22.10
CA ALA A 580 -26.08 26.89 21.05
C ALA A 580 -27.27 27.84 20.82
N ASP A 581 -26.99 29.12 20.54
CA ASP A 581 -27.99 30.09 20.10
C ASP A 581 -28.57 29.75 18.73
N ALA A 582 -27.71 29.15 17.87
CA ALA A 582 -28.11 28.64 16.56
C ALA A 582 -27.10 27.58 16.07
N ILE A 583 -27.61 26.67 15.25
CA ILE A 583 -26.81 25.66 14.52
C ILE A 583 -26.91 25.94 13.03
N TYR A 584 -25.77 25.92 12.34
CA TYR A 584 -25.70 26.13 10.89
C TYR A 584 -25.01 24.96 10.21
N LEU A 585 -25.56 24.57 9.06
CA LEU A 585 -24.92 23.66 8.11
C LEU A 585 -24.41 24.46 6.91
N THR A 586 -23.21 24.10 6.42
CA THR A 586 -22.58 24.85 5.34
C THR A 586 -21.98 23.95 4.27
N ASN A 587 -22.18 24.28 2.99
CA ASN A 587 -21.43 23.71 1.87
C ASN A 587 -21.34 24.72 0.70
N ALA A 588 -20.47 24.43 -0.29
CA ALA A 588 -20.20 25.36 -1.39
C ALA A 588 -21.37 25.57 -2.35
N VAL A 589 -22.36 24.68 -2.38
CA VAL A 589 -23.52 24.77 -3.28
C VAL A 589 -24.68 25.53 -2.64
N ARG A 590 -24.93 25.29 -1.35
CA ARG A 590 -26.10 25.82 -0.62
C ARG A 590 -25.79 26.98 0.33
N GLY A 591 -24.51 27.31 0.49
CA GLY A 591 -24.07 28.37 1.43
C GLY A 591 -24.31 28.00 2.89
N VAL A 592 -24.83 28.93 3.67
CA VAL A 592 -25.15 28.80 5.10
C VAL A 592 -26.65 28.54 5.27
N ARG A 593 -27.00 27.50 6.03
CA ARG A 593 -28.39 27.13 6.35
C ARG A 593 -28.56 26.95 7.84
N ARG A 594 -29.53 27.62 8.46
CA ARG A 594 -29.89 27.42 9.86
C ARG A 594 -30.72 26.15 10.02
N VAL A 595 -30.38 25.33 11.04
CA VAL A 595 -31.06 24.05 11.30
C VAL A 595 -31.41 23.94 12.79
N ILE A 596 -32.33 22.99 13.11
CA ILE A 596 -32.68 22.61 14.48
C ILE A 596 -32.29 21.15 14.68
N LEU A 597 -31.62 20.87 15.78
CA LEU A 597 -31.32 19.52 16.22
C LEU A 597 -32.59 18.86 16.81
N ASP A 598 -32.98 17.73 16.26
CA ASP A 598 -34.08 16.91 16.77
C ASP A 598 -33.54 15.60 17.35
N GLU A 599 -33.51 15.53 18.67
CA GLU A 599 -33.01 14.37 19.41
C GLU A 599 -34.08 13.30 19.69
N ALA A 600 -35.37 13.65 19.64
CA ALA A 600 -36.46 12.70 19.90
C ALA A 600 -36.50 11.54 18.90
N SER A 601 -35.79 11.72 17.78
CA SER A 601 -35.69 10.77 16.65
C SER A 601 -34.25 10.29 16.43
N ALA A 602 -33.39 10.24 17.47
CA ALA A 602 -32.12 9.49 17.34
C ALA A 602 -32.45 8.12 16.75
N MET A 603 -31.95 7.82 15.53
CA MET A 603 -32.35 6.64 14.76
C MET A 603 -32.26 5.39 15.63
N ARG A 604 -33.42 4.81 15.94
CA ARG A 604 -33.56 3.60 16.79
C ARG A 604 -33.00 2.38 16.07
#